data_057f08bec0c8f6d4e90154197d85efce
#
_entry.id   057f08bec0c8f6d4e90154197d85efce
#
_cell.length_a   1.000
_cell.length_b   1.000
_cell.length_c   1.000
_cell.angle_alpha   90.00
_cell.angle_beta   90.00
_cell.angle_gamma   90.00
#
_symmetry.space_group_name_H-M   'P 1'
#
loop_
_entity.id
_entity.type
_entity.pdbx_description
1 polymer ?
#
loop_
_entity_poly.entity_id
_entity_poly.type
_entity_poly.pdbx_seq_one_letter_code
_entity_poly.pdbx_strand_id
1 'polypeptide(L)'
;MERTGQRFVVSEITKSSEVATPCHHNSGEARQMKAVRGYYTIWKRFRFSASHQLFGLPEGHQCGRLHGHNYVVEVELSSDALDANGFVVDFGELKPIKEFIDGAWDHRHLNDFFDDCNPTAENMACTLYWICFNKYPQISAVRVQETETSWAEHRP
;
A
#
# COMPACT_ATOMS: atom_id res chain seq x y z
N MET A 1 32.34 3.05 24.24
CA MET A 1 31.27 2.11 23.82
C MET A 1 31.15 2.18 22.32
N GLU A 2 31.83 1.28 21.65
CA GLU A 2 31.89 1.19 20.20
C GLU A 2 30.67 0.47 19.69
N ARG A 3 29.96 1.06 18.72
CA ARG A 3 28.88 0.38 17.98
C ARG A 3 29.48 -0.22 16.72
N THR A 4 29.66 -1.53 16.73
CA THR A 4 30.08 -2.30 15.56
C THR A 4 28.93 -2.35 14.54
N GLY A 5 29.14 -1.68 13.42
CA GLY A 5 28.27 -1.75 12.24
C GLY A 5 28.47 -3.10 11.52
N GLN A 6 27.44 -3.91 11.48
CA GLN A 6 27.40 -5.08 10.62
C GLN A 6 27.07 -4.66 9.20
N ARG A 7 28.04 -4.75 8.30
CA ARG A 7 27.85 -4.66 6.84
C ARG A 7 27.17 -5.96 6.37
N PHE A 8 25.97 -5.83 5.82
CA PHE A 8 25.39 -6.90 5.03
C PHE A 8 26.03 -6.90 3.63
N VAL A 9 26.68 -8.00 3.32
CA VAL A 9 27.21 -8.31 2.00
C VAL A 9 26.06 -8.84 1.15
N VAL A 10 25.71 -8.12 0.09
CA VAL A 10 24.76 -8.59 -0.93
C VAL A 10 25.52 -9.49 -1.89
N SER A 11 25.45 -10.79 -1.72
CA SER A 11 25.94 -11.77 -2.70
C SER A 11 24.79 -12.19 -3.61
N GLU A 12 24.99 -11.94 -4.88
CA GLU A 12 24.44 -12.54 -6.10
C GLU A 12 23.28 -13.53 -5.95
N ILE A 13 22.08 -13.13 -6.41
CA ILE A 13 21.03 -14.08 -6.78
C ILE A 13 20.75 -13.91 -8.27
N THR A 14 21.56 -14.63 -9.08
CA THR A 14 21.16 -14.99 -10.44
C THR A 14 20.37 -16.29 -10.35
N LYS A 15 19.04 -16.22 -10.34
CA LYS A 15 18.18 -17.36 -10.67
C LYS A 15 17.29 -16.95 -11.83
N SER A 16 17.48 -17.66 -12.93
CA SER A 16 16.62 -17.66 -14.10
C SER A 16 15.19 -18.03 -13.70
N SER A 17 14.28 -17.08 -13.73
CA SER A 17 12.84 -17.34 -13.63
C SER A 17 12.27 -17.49 -15.03
N GLU A 18 11.75 -18.66 -15.35
CA GLU A 18 10.91 -18.88 -16.53
C GLU A 18 9.68 -17.97 -16.46
N VAL A 19 9.53 -17.12 -17.45
CA VAL A 19 8.44 -16.14 -17.53
C VAL A 19 7.24 -16.81 -18.17
N ALA A 20 6.12 -16.87 -17.45
CA ALA A 20 4.84 -17.36 -17.96
C ALA A 20 4.34 -16.47 -19.11
N THR A 21 3.92 -17.10 -20.19
CA THR A 21 3.37 -16.47 -21.40
C THR A 21 1.95 -15.93 -21.18
N PRO A 22 1.60 -14.77 -21.76
CA PRO A 22 0.23 -14.24 -21.69
C PRO A 22 -0.75 -15.15 -22.47
N CYS A 23 -1.98 -15.24 -21.96
CA CYS A 23 -3.06 -16.08 -22.47
C CYS A 23 -3.33 -15.91 -23.96
N HIS A 24 -3.08 -16.95 -24.75
CA HIS A 24 -3.69 -17.14 -26.05
C HIS A 24 -4.14 -18.59 -26.20
N HIS A 25 -5.46 -18.80 -26.25
CA HIS A 25 -6.04 -20.00 -26.84
C HIS A 25 -6.03 -19.81 -28.34
N ASN A 26 -5.03 -20.34 -29.02
CA ASN A 26 -5.19 -20.80 -30.39
C ASN A 26 -4.05 -21.76 -30.79
N SER A 27 -4.46 -22.91 -31.30
CA SER A 27 -3.62 -23.97 -31.83
C SER A 27 -2.98 -23.53 -33.17
N GLY A 28 -1.65 -23.43 -33.20
CA GLY A 28 -0.92 -23.27 -34.45
C GLY A 28 0.21 -22.24 -34.35
N GLU A 29 1.45 -22.75 -34.41
CA GLU A 29 2.71 -22.04 -34.50
C GLU A 29 3.12 -21.19 -33.29
N ALA A 30 4.01 -21.76 -32.48
CA ALA A 30 4.70 -21.06 -31.39
C ALA A 30 5.61 -19.96 -31.98
N ARG A 31 5.06 -18.78 -32.15
CA ARG A 31 5.84 -17.56 -32.37
C ARG A 31 6.55 -17.27 -31.04
N GLN A 32 7.87 -17.46 -31.02
CA GLN A 32 8.71 -17.10 -29.89
C GLN A 32 8.59 -15.59 -29.63
N MET A 33 7.62 -15.21 -28.82
CA MET A 33 7.51 -13.82 -28.36
C MET A 33 8.67 -13.57 -27.40
N LYS A 34 9.56 -12.64 -27.74
CA LYS A 34 10.53 -12.09 -26.79
C LYS A 34 9.74 -11.71 -25.54
N ALA A 35 10.14 -12.28 -24.39
CA ALA A 35 9.55 -11.93 -23.11
C ALA A 35 9.63 -10.42 -22.93
N VAL A 36 8.50 -9.76 -23.03
CA VAL A 36 8.39 -8.34 -22.69
C VAL A 36 8.53 -8.29 -21.18
N ARG A 37 9.70 -7.87 -20.69
CA ARG A 37 9.89 -7.58 -19.28
C ARG A 37 8.97 -6.41 -18.97
N GLY A 38 7.89 -6.68 -18.27
CA GLY A 38 6.90 -5.71 -17.84
C GLY A 38 6.86 -5.66 -16.31
N TYR A 39 6.39 -4.55 -15.80
CA TYR A 39 6.03 -4.42 -14.40
C TYR A 39 4.51 -4.40 -14.31
N TYR A 40 3.95 -5.24 -13.48
CA TYR A 40 2.50 -5.29 -13.24
C TYR A 40 2.20 -4.55 -11.96
N THR A 41 1.21 -3.69 -12.00
CA THR A 41 0.76 -2.93 -10.83
C THR A 41 -0.75 -3.06 -10.70
N ILE A 42 -1.20 -3.41 -9.51
CA ILE A 42 -2.62 -3.48 -9.17
C ILE A 42 -2.93 -2.52 -8.05
N TRP A 43 -4.18 -2.05 -8.00
CA TRP A 43 -4.67 -1.14 -6.97
C TRP A 43 -5.96 -1.69 -6.37
N LYS A 44 -6.06 -1.64 -5.03
CA LYS A 44 -7.30 -1.92 -4.31
C LYS A 44 -7.68 -0.70 -3.51
N ARG A 45 -8.94 -0.29 -3.67
CA ARG A 45 -9.49 0.88 -2.98
C ARG A 45 -10.42 0.44 -1.87
N PHE A 46 -10.28 1.11 -0.72
CA PHE A 46 -11.12 0.97 0.45
C PHE A 46 -11.69 2.33 0.84
N ARG A 47 -12.81 2.35 1.54
CA ARG A 47 -13.45 3.58 2.03
C ARG A 47 -13.82 3.42 3.48
N PHE A 48 -13.73 4.49 4.24
CA PHE A 48 -14.17 4.56 5.62
C PHE A 48 -14.46 6.00 6.01
N SER A 49 -15.17 6.21 7.11
CA SER A 49 -15.49 7.52 7.69
C SER A 49 -14.90 7.61 9.08
N ALA A 50 -14.20 8.69 9.39
CA ALA A 50 -13.59 8.87 10.69
C ALA A 50 -13.49 10.35 11.06
N SER A 51 -13.38 10.64 12.36
CA SER A 51 -13.06 11.96 12.88
C SER A 51 -11.60 12.04 13.29
N HIS A 52 -11.04 13.25 13.26
CA HIS A 52 -9.72 13.54 13.79
C HIS A 52 -9.59 15.01 14.25
N GLN A 53 -8.51 15.29 14.95
CA GLN A 53 -8.07 16.62 15.33
C GLN A 53 -6.56 16.68 15.28
N LEU A 54 -5.99 17.73 14.70
CA LEU A 54 -4.54 17.91 14.61
C LEU A 54 -4.07 18.87 15.71
N PHE A 55 -2.96 18.54 16.36
CA PHE A 55 -2.36 19.31 17.44
C PHE A 55 -1.08 20.01 16.96
N GLY A 56 -0.66 21.05 17.71
CA GLY A 56 0.55 21.80 17.43
C GLY A 56 0.43 22.80 16.26
N LEU A 57 -0.78 23.06 15.78
CA LEU A 57 -1.06 24.00 14.70
C LEU A 57 -1.23 25.44 15.25
N PRO A 58 -1.03 26.48 14.41
CA PRO A 58 -1.30 27.86 14.78
C PRO A 58 -2.74 28.05 15.30
N GLU A 59 -2.93 29.01 16.23
CA GLU A 59 -4.25 29.31 16.76
C GLU A 59 -5.24 29.66 15.64
N GLY A 60 -6.43 29.09 15.73
CA GLY A 60 -7.51 29.29 14.75
C GLY A 60 -7.42 28.40 13.50
N HIS A 61 -6.38 27.58 13.36
CA HIS A 61 -6.29 26.65 12.23
C HIS A 61 -7.47 25.67 12.19
N GLN A 62 -8.10 25.51 11.03
CA GLN A 62 -9.32 24.68 10.89
C GLN A 62 -9.11 23.22 11.31
N CYS A 63 -7.96 22.63 10.97
CA CYS A 63 -7.65 21.23 11.32
C CYS A 63 -7.35 21.04 12.80
N GLY A 64 -7.16 22.11 13.58
CA GLY A 64 -7.07 22.07 15.05
C GLY A 64 -8.42 21.87 15.75
N ARG A 65 -9.54 21.86 15.01
CA ARG A 65 -10.88 21.54 15.55
C ARG A 65 -11.18 20.08 15.28
N LEU A 66 -12.02 19.48 16.13
CA LEU A 66 -12.56 18.16 15.87
C LEU A 66 -13.41 18.20 14.58
N HIS A 67 -13.06 17.40 13.60
CA HIS A 67 -13.78 17.29 12.34
C HIS A 67 -13.61 15.87 11.76
N GLY A 68 -14.21 15.57 10.61
CA GLY A 68 -14.14 14.25 10.02
C GLY A 68 -14.22 14.28 8.51
N HIS A 69 -13.80 13.18 7.90
CA HIS A 69 -13.80 12.97 6.45
C HIS A 69 -14.34 11.59 6.08
N ASN A 70 -14.79 11.49 4.83
CA ASN A 70 -15.00 10.23 4.15
C ASN A 70 -13.72 9.88 3.39
N TYR A 71 -12.85 9.14 4.05
CA TYR A 71 -11.55 8.77 3.52
C TYR A 71 -11.64 7.74 2.41
N VAL A 72 -10.74 7.84 1.45
CA VAL A 72 -10.44 6.78 0.49
C VAL A 72 -9.00 6.36 0.66
N VAL A 73 -8.78 5.08 0.87
CA VAL A 73 -7.45 4.46 0.89
C VAL A 73 -7.26 3.67 -0.38
N GLU A 74 -6.11 3.83 -1.03
CA GLU A 74 -5.71 3.05 -2.19
C GLU A 74 -4.38 2.37 -1.88
N VAL A 75 -4.36 1.04 -1.96
CA VAL A 75 -3.16 0.22 -1.77
C VAL A 75 -2.69 -0.25 -3.13
N GLU A 76 -1.42 0.02 -3.43
CA GLU A 76 -0.74 -0.36 -4.66
C GLU A 76 0.19 -1.54 -4.40
N LEU A 77 0.09 -2.59 -5.23
CA LEU A 77 0.98 -3.74 -5.20
C LEU A 77 1.60 -3.92 -6.59
N SER A 78 2.90 -4.20 -6.63
CA SER A 78 3.65 -4.32 -7.89
C SER A 78 4.53 -5.57 -7.91
N SER A 79 4.69 -6.16 -9.09
CA SER A 79 5.58 -7.30 -9.32
C SER A 79 6.09 -7.30 -10.77
N ASP A 80 7.28 -7.82 -10.98
CA ASP A 80 7.82 -8.12 -12.32
C ASP A 80 7.40 -9.50 -12.84
N ALA A 81 6.74 -10.30 -11.99
CA ALA A 81 6.22 -11.62 -12.31
C ALA A 81 4.78 -11.79 -11.83
N LEU A 82 4.04 -12.65 -12.49
CA LEU A 82 2.70 -13.09 -12.10
C LEU A 82 2.77 -14.52 -11.55
N ASP A 83 1.82 -14.87 -10.70
CA ASP A 83 1.64 -16.24 -10.23
C ASP A 83 1.10 -17.17 -11.35
N ALA A 84 0.87 -18.45 -11.01
CA ALA A 84 0.37 -19.44 -11.95
C ALA A 84 -1.03 -19.12 -12.51
N ASN A 85 -1.80 -18.27 -11.85
CA ASN A 85 -3.13 -17.81 -12.27
C ASN A 85 -3.08 -16.49 -13.05
N GLY A 86 -1.91 -15.86 -13.14
CA GLY A 86 -1.72 -14.56 -13.80
C GLY A 86 -1.97 -13.37 -12.88
N PHE A 87 -1.82 -13.50 -11.56
CA PHE A 87 -2.03 -12.42 -10.59
C PHE A 87 -0.71 -11.89 -10.02
N VAL A 88 -0.67 -10.60 -9.71
CA VAL A 88 0.30 -10.03 -8.77
C VAL A 88 -0.03 -10.51 -7.36
N VAL A 89 -1.29 -10.36 -6.97
CA VAL A 89 -1.94 -10.88 -5.76
C VAL A 89 -3.43 -10.96 -6.07
N ASP A 90 -4.12 -12.01 -5.63
CA ASP A 90 -5.57 -12.07 -5.75
C ASP A 90 -6.22 -10.96 -4.91
N PHE A 91 -7.14 -10.21 -5.51
CA PHE A 91 -7.86 -9.14 -4.80
C PHE A 91 -8.64 -9.62 -3.58
N GLY A 92 -9.04 -10.88 -3.54
CA GLY A 92 -9.70 -11.51 -2.39
C GLY A 92 -8.77 -11.64 -1.18
N GLU A 93 -7.49 -11.85 -1.42
CA GLU A 93 -6.47 -11.95 -0.36
C GLU A 93 -6.22 -10.63 0.36
N LEU A 94 -6.65 -9.50 -0.22
CA LEU A 94 -6.53 -8.17 0.40
C LEU A 94 -7.65 -7.87 1.42
N LYS A 95 -8.55 -8.83 1.69
CA LYS A 95 -9.61 -8.71 2.71
C LYS A 95 -9.08 -8.30 4.10
N PRO A 96 -7.94 -8.82 4.60
CA PRO A 96 -7.40 -8.39 5.89
C PRO A 96 -7.10 -6.90 6.02
N ILE A 97 -6.78 -6.22 4.91
CA ILE A 97 -6.61 -4.76 4.90
C ILE A 97 -7.94 -4.07 5.21
N LYS A 98 -9.03 -4.53 4.61
CA LYS A 98 -10.38 -4.02 4.89
C LYS A 98 -10.76 -4.28 6.35
N GLU A 99 -10.50 -5.48 6.87
CA GLU A 99 -10.79 -5.85 8.25
C GLU A 99 -10.02 -4.98 9.25
N PHE A 100 -8.76 -4.65 8.95
CA PHE A 100 -7.98 -3.71 9.76
C PHE A 100 -8.62 -2.31 9.74
N ILE A 101 -8.93 -1.77 8.54
CA ILE A 101 -9.53 -0.43 8.42
C ILE A 101 -10.87 -0.36 9.17
N ASP A 102 -11.73 -1.36 9.02
CA ASP A 102 -13.03 -1.42 9.69
C ASP A 102 -12.90 -1.53 11.21
N GLY A 103 -11.91 -2.27 11.68
CA GLY A 103 -11.71 -2.48 13.11
C GLY A 103 -11.03 -1.32 13.83
N ALA A 104 -10.08 -0.66 13.15
CA ALA A 104 -9.20 0.33 13.78
C ALA A 104 -9.56 1.78 13.44
N TRP A 105 -10.10 2.05 12.24
CA TRP A 105 -10.27 3.42 11.74
C TRP A 105 -11.71 3.78 11.40
N ASP A 106 -12.52 2.85 10.86
CA ASP A 106 -13.86 3.17 10.39
C ASP A 106 -14.79 3.47 11.57
N HIS A 107 -15.51 4.60 11.48
CA HIS A 107 -16.41 5.15 12.52
C HIS A 107 -15.71 5.35 13.88
N ARG A 108 -14.41 5.72 13.85
CA ARG A 108 -13.58 5.99 15.03
C ARG A 108 -13.09 7.43 15.06
N HIS A 109 -12.56 7.81 16.23
CA HIS A 109 -11.72 8.98 16.38
C HIS A 109 -10.26 8.55 16.16
N LEU A 110 -9.64 9.01 15.07
CA LEU A 110 -8.32 8.52 14.66
C LEU A 110 -7.23 8.82 15.69
N ASN A 111 -7.38 9.87 16.48
CA ASN A 111 -6.42 10.20 17.53
C ASN A 111 -6.34 9.12 18.64
N ASP A 112 -7.37 8.28 18.81
CA ASP A 112 -7.33 7.14 19.73
C ASP A 112 -6.38 6.03 19.24
N PHE A 113 -6.10 5.99 17.94
CA PHE A 113 -5.16 5.07 17.32
C PHE A 113 -3.77 5.70 17.12
N PHE A 114 -3.70 7.00 16.79
CA PHE A 114 -2.49 7.77 16.59
C PHE A 114 -2.17 8.58 17.85
N ASP A 115 -1.77 7.92 18.93
CA ASP A 115 -1.54 8.53 20.25
C ASP A 115 -0.21 9.31 20.33
N ASP A 116 0.75 9.01 19.47
CA ASP A 116 2.10 9.61 19.43
C ASP A 116 2.32 10.60 18.27
N CYS A 117 1.37 10.71 17.34
CA CYS A 117 1.48 11.63 16.20
C CYS A 117 0.11 12.10 15.69
N ASN A 118 0.09 13.17 14.90
CA ASN A 118 -1.13 13.65 14.27
C ASN A 118 -1.64 12.64 13.21
N PRO A 119 -2.94 12.31 13.19
CA PRO A 119 -3.55 11.47 12.17
C PRO A 119 -3.77 12.24 10.87
N THR A 120 -2.67 12.66 10.23
CA THR A 120 -2.67 13.26 8.90
C THR A 120 -2.74 12.18 7.83
N ALA A 121 -3.12 12.53 6.61
CA ALA A 121 -3.17 11.60 5.49
C ALA A 121 -1.79 10.95 5.24
N GLU A 122 -0.68 11.69 5.46
CA GLU A 122 0.68 11.20 5.32
C GLU A 122 1.01 10.13 6.37
N ASN A 123 0.70 10.39 7.65
CA ASN A 123 0.96 9.45 8.73
C ASN A 123 0.08 8.19 8.60
N MET A 124 -1.16 8.36 8.17
CA MET A 124 -2.06 7.25 7.88
C MET A 124 -1.54 6.38 6.72
N ALA A 125 -1.07 7.01 5.63
CA ALA A 125 -0.50 6.30 4.49
C ALA A 125 0.76 5.52 4.88
N CYS A 126 1.67 6.14 5.62
CA CYS A 126 2.88 5.51 6.14
C CYS A 126 2.55 4.33 7.05
N THR A 127 1.66 4.53 8.01
CA THR A 127 1.26 3.49 8.98
C THR A 127 0.65 2.29 8.28
N LEU A 128 -0.30 2.50 7.37
CA LEU A 128 -0.94 1.40 6.66
C LEU A 128 0.03 0.68 5.72
N TYR A 129 0.98 1.40 5.10
CA TYR A 129 2.02 0.78 4.31
C TYR A 129 2.79 -0.26 5.13
N TRP A 130 3.29 0.10 6.31
CA TRP A 130 4.07 -0.81 7.14
C TRP A 130 3.24 -1.96 7.73
N ILE A 131 1.97 -1.74 8.04
CA ILE A 131 1.04 -2.81 8.43
C ILE A 131 0.89 -3.82 7.29
N CYS A 132 0.74 -3.35 6.06
CA CYS A 132 0.59 -4.21 4.89
C CYS A 132 1.89 -4.92 4.48
N PHE A 133 3.05 -4.26 4.61
CA PHE A 133 4.34 -4.73 4.12
C PHE A 133 4.72 -6.11 4.68
N ASN A 134 4.42 -6.36 5.95
CA ASN A 134 4.73 -7.65 6.59
C ASN A 134 3.96 -8.82 5.97
N LYS A 135 2.81 -8.57 5.37
CA LYS A 135 1.96 -9.60 4.77
C LYS A 135 2.03 -9.63 3.24
N TYR A 136 2.23 -8.48 2.64
CA TYR A 136 2.24 -8.31 1.19
C TYR A 136 3.57 -7.66 0.76
N PRO A 137 4.64 -8.44 0.55
CA PRO A 137 5.94 -7.89 0.13
C PRO A 137 5.90 -7.19 -1.23
N GLN A 138 4.83 -7.39 -2.01
CA GLN A 138 4.58 -6.71 -3.28
C GLN A 138 4.05 -5.29 -3.12
N ILE A 139 3.70 -4.85 -1.88
CA ILE A 139 3.19 -3.49 -1.68
C ILE A 139 4.24 -2.46 -2.12
N SER A 140 3.80 -1.49 -2.92
CA SER A 140 4.68 -0.47 -3.49
C SER A 140 4.28 0.95 -3.09
N ALA A 141 3.01 1.18 -2.74
CA ALA A 141 2.55 2.44 -2.19
C ALA A 141 1.22 2.30 -1.45
N VAL A 142 0.96 3.27 -0.59
CA VAL A 142 -0.36 3.53 -0.02
C VAL A 142 -0.70 5.00 -0.21
N ARG A 143 -1.92 5.28 -0.69
CA ARG A 143 -2.50 6.62 -0.78
C ARG A 143 -3.66 6.75 0.18
N VAL A 144 -3.76 7.91 0.83
CA VAL A 144 -4.91 8.31 1.65
C VAL A 144 -5.45 9.62 1.13
N GLN A 145 -6.71 9.61 0.79
CA GLN A 145 -7.45 10.78 0.31
C GLN A 145 -8.44 11.23 1.40
N GLU A 146 -8.35 12.48 1.80
CA GLU A 146 -9.26 13.11 2.77
C GLU A 146 -10.43 13.81 2.10
N THR A 147 -10.17 14.46 0.95
CA THR A 147 -11.18 15.18 0.16
C THR A 147 -11.05 14.78 -1.30
N GLU A 148 -11.99 15.18 -2.14
CA GLU A 148 -11.93 14.88 -3.58
C GLU A 148 -10.68 15.44 -4.27
N THR A 149 -10.04 16.44 -3.67
CA THR A 149 -8.93 17.18 -4.28
C THR A 149 -7.61 17.04 -3.53
N SER A 150 -7.58 16.33 -2.37
CA SER A 150 -6.41 16.28 -1.49
C SER A 150 -6.11 14.86 -1.06
N TRP A 151 -4.91 14.40 -1.35
CA TRP A 151 -4.41 13.09 -0.92
C TRP A 151 -2.92 13.14 -0.60
N ALA A 152 -2.46 12.18 0.20
CA ALA A 152 -1.06 11.91 0.43
C ALA A 152 -0.71 10.50 -0.06
N GLU A 153 0.53 10.31 -0.52
CA GLU A 153 1.07 9.00 -0.89
C GLU A 153 2.33 8.73 -0.06
N HIS A 154 2.42 7.54 0.49
CA HIS A 154 3.66 6.97 1.02
C HIS A 154 4.17 5.88 0.09
N ARG A 155 5.40 6.07 -0.41
CA ARG A 155 6.15 5.15 -1.28
C ARG A 155 7.60 5.16 -0.79
N PRO A 156 8.11 4.12 -0.14
CA PRO A 156 9.47 4.06 0.41
C PRO A 156 10.54 3.90 -0.66
#